data_49388f3cda039727272f6aa10f1d1e13
#
_entry.id   49388f3cda039727272f6aa10f1d1e13
#
_cell.length_a   1.000
_cell.length_b   1.000
_cell.length_c   1.000
_cell.angle_alpha   90.00
_cell.angle_beta   90.00
_cell.angle_gamma   90.00
#
_symmetry.space_group_name_H-M   'P 1'
#
loop_
_entity.id
_entity.type
_entity.pdbx_description
1 polymer ?
#
loop_
_entity_poly.entity_id
_entity_poly.type
_entity_poly.pdbx_seq_one_letter_code
_entity_poly.pdbx_strand_id
1 'polypeptide(L)'
;MPPSPGAHPSPDDGLEMIGLDTNVVVRYLTHDDAAQTAAAIRVIDALSQDSPGFLSLIVVAELVWVLEVSYRFKKSEIVQVLDTLLRSKELVIERAEIVAQALRNFSASRADFADCLIERSGKAAECQYTVTFDQNAASSAGMKLLR
;
A
#
# COMPACT_ATOMS: atom_id res chain seq x y z
N MET A 1 -24.72 -21.25 2.07
CA MET A 1 -24.08 -21.48 0.77
C MET A 1 -23.05 -20.42 0.51
N PRO A 2 -21.83 -20.82 0.24
CA PRO A 2 -20.82 -19.81 -0.01
C PRO A 2 -21.12 -19.05 -1.29
N PRO A 3 -20.70 -17.79 -1.41
CA PRO A 3 -20.88 -17.05 -2.64
C PRO A 3 -20.09 -17.73 -3.76
N SER A 4 -20.60 -17.64 -4.98
CA SER A 4 -19.91 -18.19 -6.15
C SER A 4 -18.57 -17.47 -6.36
N PRO A 5 -17.60 -18.14 -7.01
CA PRO A 5 -16.32 -17.48 -7.31
C PRO A 5 -16.54 -16.15 -8.03
N GLY A 6 -15.94 -15.09 -7.53
CA GLY A 6 -16.08 -13.75 -8.08
C GLY A 6 -17.30 -12.99 -7.60
N ALA A 7 -18.18 -13.60 -6.82
CA ALA A 7 -19.29 -12.90 -6.21
C ALA A 7 -18.82 -12.12 -4.97
N HIS A 8 -19.38 -10.93 -4.77
CA HIS A 8 -19.14 -10.18 -3.54
C HIS A 8 -19.82 -10.87 -2.37
N PRO A 9 -19.23 -10.84 -1.16
CA PRO A 9 -19.93 -11.30 0.03
C PRO A 9 -21.22 -10.51 0.19
N SER A 10 -22.30 -11.20 0.59
CA SER A 10 -23.55 -10.51 0.87
C SER A 10 -23.49 -9.86 2.26
N PRO A 11 -24.34 -8.85 2.52
CA PRO A 11 -24.44 -8.28 3.86
C PRO A 11 -24.72 -9.30 4.95
N ASP A 12 -25.41 -10.39 4.58
CA ASP A 12 -25.75 -11.46 5.51
C ASP A 12 -24.55 -12.30 5.93
N ASP A 13 -23.44 -12.25 5.15
CA ASP A 13 -22.20 -12.95 5.48
C ASP A 13 -21.35 -12.21 6.51
N GLY A 14 -21.74 -10.97 6.88
CA GLY A 14 -21.03 -10.15 7.84
C GLY A 14 -19.67 -9.61 7.34
N LEU A 15 -19.32 -9.90 6.07
CA LEU A 15 -18.07 -9.49 5.46
C LEU A 15 -18.34 -8.96 4.06
N GLU A 16 -18.38 -7.64 3.94
CA GLU A 16 -18.46 -6.98 2.65
C GLU A 16 -17.22 -6.12 2.50
N MET A 17 -16.21 -6.70 1.85
CA MET A 17 -14.95 -6.00 1.63
C MET A 17 -14.94 -5.35 0.25
N ILE A 18 -14.56 -4.08 0.18
CA ILE A 18 -14.48 -3.36 -1.09
C ILE A 18 -13.03 -2.97 -1.39
N GLY A 19 -12.63 -3.11 -2.65
CA GLY A 19 -11.33 -2.64 -3.10
C GLY A 19 -11.32 -1.13 -3.25
N LEU A 20 -10.22 -0.50 -2.88
CA LEU A 20 -10.02 0.93 -3.04
C LEU A 20 -8.95 1.17 -4.09
N ASP A 21 -9.28 1.97 -5.10
CA ASP A 21 -8.29 2.39 -6.09
C ASP A 21 -7.39 3.48 -5.50
N THR A 22 -6.22 3.63 -6.07
CA THR A 22 -5.21 4.59 -5.62
C THR A 22 -5.79 5.99 -5.45
N ASN A 23 -6.53 6.48 -6.44
CA ASN A 23 -7.06 7.84 -6.40
C ASN A 23 -8.08 8.07 -5.29
N VAL A 24 -8.80 7.05 -4.88
CA VAL A 24 -9.73 7.17 -3.74
C VAL A 24 -8.94 7.48 -2.47
N VAL A 25 -7.86 6.76 -2.25
CA VAL A 25 -7.00 7.00 -1.08
C VAL A 25 -6.30 8.36 -1.17
N VAL A 26 -5.79 8.71 -2.37
CA VAL A 26 -5.13 10.00 -2.60
C VAL A 26 -6.09 11.15 -2.29
N ARG A 27 -7.32 11.11 -2.78
CA ARG A 27 -8.29 12.18 -2.53
C ARG A 27 -8.65 12.29 -1.05
N TYR A 28 -8.76 11.16 -0.38
CA TYR A 28 -9.00 11.16 1.07
C TYR A 28 -7.87 11.81 1.85
N LEU A 29 -6.61 11.59 1.40
CA LEU A 29 -5.43 12.10 2.10
C LEU A 29 -5.10 13.56 1.75
N THR A 30 -5.38 14.00 0.52
CA THR A 30 -4.88 15.29 0.01
C THR A 30 -5.96 16.37 -0.11
N HIS A 31 -7.20 16.01 -0.30
CA HIS A 31 -8.36 16.92 -0.37
C HIS A 31 -8.26 17.98 -1.48
N ASP A 32 -7.60 17.67 -2.60
CA ASP A 32 -7.35 18.66 -3.65
C ASP A 32 -8.42 18.72 -4.75
N ASP A 33 -9.45 17.90 -4.68
CA ASP A 33 -10.61 17.93 -5.57
C ASP A 33 -11.86 17.80 -4.72
N ALA A 34 -12.66 18.86 -4.62
CA ALA A 34 -13.75 18.92 -3.66
C ALA A 34 -14.79 17.81 -3.87
N ALA A 35 -15.19 17.53 -5.12
CA ALA A 35 -16.21 16.53 -5.41
C ALA A 35 -15.69 15.11 -5.16
N GLN A 36 -14.48 14.82 -5.63
CA GLN A 36 -13.87 13.52 -5.44
C GLN A 36 -13.52 13.28 -3.98
N THR A 37 -13.04 14.30 -3.28
CA THR A 37 -12.74 14.21 -1.85
C THR A 37 -14.00 13.86 -1.05
N ALA A 38 -15.11 14.55 -1.33
CA ALA A 38 -16.38 14.27 -0.65
C ALA A 38 -16.83 12.83 -0.88
N ALA A 39 -16.69 12.33 -2.12
CA ALA A 39 -17.04 10.95 -2.44
C ALA A 39 -16.12 9.95 -1.73
N ALA A 40 -14.81 10.22 -1.71
CA ALA A 40 -13.83 9.37 -1.03
C ALA A 40 -14.10 9.32 0.48
N ILE A 41 -14.41 10.45 1.09
CA ILE A 41 -14.73 10.51 2.51
C ILE A 41 -15.96 9.65 2.83
N ARG A 42 -17.02 9.76 2.00
CA ARG A 42 -18.24 8.95 2.21
C ARG A 42 -17.93 7.45 2.20
N VAL A 43 -17.10 7.01 1.24
CA VAL A 43 -16.75 5.59 1.12
C VAL A 43 -15.88 5.16 2.30
N ILE A 44 -14.83 5.90 2.59
CA ILE A 44 -13.85 5.49 3.61
C ILE A 44 -14.43 5.60 5.01
N ASP A 45 -15.21 6.64 5.31
CA ASP A 45 -15.85 6.78 6.62
C ASP A 45 -16.91 5.72 6.87
N ALA A 46 -17.45 5.10 5.81
CA ALA A 46 -18.41 4.01 5.94
C ALA A 46 -17.75 2.65 6.17
N LEU A 47 -16.42 2.55 6.03
CA LEU A 47 -15.70 1.30 6.28
C LEU A 47 -15.72 0.94 7.76
N SER A 48 -15.67 -0.35 8.03
CA SER A 48 -15.61 -0.87 9.39
C SER A 48 -14.73 -2.12 9.42
N GLN A 49 -14.47 -2.64 10.60
CA GLN A 49 -13.73 -3.88 10.74
C GLN A 49 -14.47 -5.06 10.09
N ASP A 50 -15.81 -5.02 10.10
CA ASP A 50 -16.64 -6.06 9.49
C ASP A 50 -16.84 -5.84 7.98
N SER A 51 -16.69 -4.61 7.52
CA SER A 51 -16.82 -4.27 6.10
C SER A 51 -15.62 -3.40 5.71
N PRO A 52 -14.43 -4.00 5.63
CA PRO A 52 -13.21 -3.23 5.42
C PRO A 52 -12.97 -2.83 3.97
N GLY A 53 -12.04 -1.90 3.78
CA GLY A 53 -11.50 -1.58 2.46
C GLY A 53 -10.23 -2.39 2.21
N PHE A 54 -10.05 -2.82 0.96
CA PHE A 54 -8.89 -3.60 0.55
C PHE A 54 -7.92 -2.73 -0.26
N LEU A 55 -6.65 -2.75 0.11
CA LEU A 55 -5.58 -2.10 -0.64
C LEU A 55 -4.63 -3.17 -1.17
N SER A 56 -4.56 -3.28 -2.51
CA SER A 56 -3.59 -4.19 -3.14
C SER A 56 -2.17 -3.67 -2.98
N LEU A 57 -1.18 -4.55 -3.18
CA LEU A 57 0.24 -4.13 -3.20
C LEU A 57 0.49 -3.09 -4.28
N ILE A 58 -0.17 -3.22 -5.42
CA ILE A 58 -0.03 -2.25 -6.51
C ILE A 58 -0.53 -0.87 -6.06
N VAL A 59 -1.67 -0.83 -5.37
CA VAL A 59 -2.21 0.44 -4.87
C VAL A 59 -1.26 1.06 -3.84
N VAL A 60 -0.70 0.26 -2.95
CA VAL A 60 0.27 0.77 -1.96
C VAL A 60 1.49 1.38 -2.66
N ALA A 61 2.05 0.70 -3.64
CA ALA A 61 3.21 1.20 -4.39
C ALA A 61 2.87 2.48 -5.17
N GLU A 62 1.73 2.49 -5.86
CA GLU A 62 1.27 3.66 -6.59
C GLU A 62 1.00 4.85 -5.67
N LEU A 63 0.41 4.58 -4.51
CA LEU A 63 0.11 5.63 -3.53
C LEU A 63 1.37 6.35 -3.11
N VAL A 64 2.41 5.61 -2.74
CA VAL A 64 3.69 6.21 -2.36
C VAL A 64 4.25 7.06 -3.50
N TRP A 65 4.26 6.51 -4.71
CA TRP A 65 4.78 7.21 -5.88
C TRP A 65 4.02 8.51 -6.15
N VAL A 66 2.70 8.48 -6.11
CA VAL A 66 1.86 9.66 -6.34
C VAL A 66 2.11 10.71 -5.26
N LEU A 67 2.14 10.31 -4.00
CA LEU A 67 2.36 11.24 -2.90
C LEU A 67 3.74 11.89 -2.99
N GLU A 68 4.77 11.13 -3.37
CA GLU A 68 6.12 11.69 -3.53
C GLU A 68 6.25 12.60 -4.75
N VAL A 69 5.76 12.14 -5.91
CA VAL A 69 6.01 12.84 -7.17
C VAL A 69 5.02 13.98 -7.41
N SER A 70 3.75 13.74 -7.16
CA SER A 70 2.69 14.73 -7.45
C SER A 70 2.42 15.68 -6.30
N TYR A 71 2.61 15.23 -5.07
CA TYR A 71 2.32 16.04 -3.87
C TYR A 71 3.56 16.38 -3.06
N ARG A 72 4.73 15.89 -3.48
CA ARG A 72 6.04 16.19 -2.88
C ARG A 72 6.10 15.87 -1.39
N PHE A 73 5.45 14.78 -0.99
CA PHE A 73 5.54 14.30 0.38
C PHE A 73 6.98 13.93 0.71
N LYS A 74 7.41 14.29 1.90
CA LYS A 74 8.71 13.89 2.42
C LYS A 74 8.66 12.45 2.93
N LYS A 75 9.83 11.84 3.08
CA LYS A 75 9.93 10.47 3.62
C LYS A 75 9.17 10.33 4.93
N SER A 76 9.35 11.27 5.85
CA SER A 76 8.66 11.21 7.14
C SER A 76 7.14 11.23 7.00
N GLU A 77 6.62 11.96 6.02
CA GLU A 77 5.18 12.02 5.75
C GLU A 77 4.69 10.70 5.15
N ILE A 78 5.46 10.11 4.23
CA ILE A 78 5.13 8.80 3.65
C ILE A 78 5.11 7.73 4.74
N VAL A 79 6.13 7.72 5.61
CA VAL A 79 6.20 6.76 6.72
C VAL A 79 4.97 6.88 7.60
N GLN A 80 4.57 8.10 7.92
CA GLN A 80 3.40 8.34 8.76
C GLN A 80 2.11 7.87 8.10
N VAL A 81 1.94 8.13 6.80
CA VAL A 81 0.77 7.67 6.04
C VAL A 81 0.69 6.15 6.06
N LEU A 82 1.76 5.47 5.69
CA LEU A 82 1.75 4.01 5.61
C LEU A 82 1.59 3.37 6.97
N ASP A 83 2.22 3.92 8.00
CA ASP A 83 2.05 3.42 9.36
C ASP A 83 0.59 3.52 9.80
N THR A 84 -0.05 4.65 9.52
CA THR A 84 -1.47 4.86 9.83
C THR A 84 -2.35 3.85 9.09
N LEU A 85 -2.11 3.64 7.79
CA LEU A 85 -2.87 2.68 7.01
C LEU A 85 -2.70 1.25 7.54
N LEU A 86 -1.47 0.87 7.88
CA LEU A 86 -1.19 -0.46 8.41
C LEU A 86 -1.85 -0.72 9.77
N ARG A 87 -2.06 0.31 10.56
CA ARG A 87 -2.71 0.21 11.87
C ARG A 87 -4.22 0.28 11.81
N SER A 88 -4.79 0.67 10.67
CA SER A 88 -6.23 0.85 10.55
C SER A 88 -6.94 -0.50 10.55
N LYS A 89 -7.91 -0.66 11.45
CA LYS A 89 -8.72 -1.87 11.54
C LYS A 89 -9.77 -1.95 10.43
N GLU A 90 -10.04 -0.84 9.78
CA GLU A 90 -11.00 -0.75 8.68
C GLU A 90 -10.39 -1.06 7.32
N LEU A 91 -9.09 -1.35 7.27
CA LEU A 91 -8.37 -1.66 6.03
C LEU A 91 -7.73 -3.03 6.11
N VAL A 92 -7.79 -3.74 4.98
CA VAL A 92 -7.01 -4.96 4.75
C VAL A 92 -5.99 -4.64 3.68
N ILE A 93 -4.72 -4.70 4.04
CA ILE A 93 -3.62 -4.42 3.10
C ILE A 93 -3.05 -5.75 2.64
N GLU A 94 -3.02 -5.96 1.33
CA GLU A 94 -2.45 -7.15 0.74
C GLU A 94 -1.00 -7.32 1.19
N ARG A 95 -0.67 -8.50 1.72
CA ARG A 95 0.68 -8.80 2.20
C ARG A 95 1.19 -7.70 3.14
N ALA A 96 0.39 -7.38 4.15
CA ALA A 96 0.68 -6.30 5.10
C ALA A 96 2.05 -6.49 5.78
N GLU A 97 2.46 -7.74 6.02
CA GLU A 97 3.76 -8.06 6.62
C GLU A 97 4.94 -7.64 5.73
N ILE A 98 4.78 -7.77 4.41
CA ILE A 98 5.80 -7.33 3.45
C ILE A 98 5.85 -5.80 3.41
N VAL A 99 4.68 -5.16 3.39
CA VAL A 99 4.59 -3.70 3.40
C VAL A 99 5.24 -3.14 4.67
N ALA A 100 4.99 -3.74 5.81
CA ALA A 100 5.60 -3.31 7.08
C ALA A 100 7.11 -3.46 7.06
N GLN A 101 7.64 -4.56 6.52
CA GLN A 101 9.08 -4.78 6.40
C GLN A 101 9.72 -3.76 5.45
N ALA A 102 9.08 -3.54 4.30
CA ALA A 102 9.54 -2.55 3.32
C ALA A 102 9.54 -1.15 3.93
N LEU A 103 8.52 -0.81 4.70
CA LEU A 103 8.43 0.49 5.36
C LEU A 103 9.57 0.69 6.37
N ARG A 104 9.90 -0.33 7.16
CA ARG A 104 11.03 -0.25 8.09
C ARG A 104 12.34 0.00 7.36
N ASN A 105 12.59 -0.71 6.26
CA ASN A 105 13.81 -0.51 5.49
C ASN A 105 13.84 0.87 4.83
N PHE A 106 12.73 1.28 4.25
CA PHE A 106 12.58 2.62 3.66
C PHE A 106 12.86 3.72 4.68
N SER A 107 12.32 3.59 5.89
CA SER A 107 12.50 4.56 6.95
C SER A 107 13.96 4.66 7.42
N ALA A 108 14.67 3.54 7.43
CA ALA A 108 16.03 3.44 7.97
C ALA A 108 17.15 3.64 6.96
N SER A 109 16.84 3.78 5.67
CA SER A 109 17.85 3.81 4.61
C SER A 109 17.55 4.88 3.57
N ARG A 110 18.35 4.92 2.52
CA ARG A 110 18.14 5.80 1.35
C ARG A 110 17.42 5.09 0.21
N ALA A 111 16.90 3.89 0.45
CA ALA A 111 16.22 3.13 -0.58
C ALA A 111 14.88 3.76 -0.94
N ASP A 112 14.46 3.59 -2.20
CA ASP A 112 13.10 3.92 -2.61
C ASP A 112 12.15 2.89 -2.04
N PHE A 113 10.92 3.31 -1.72
CA PHE A 113 9.94 2.40 -1.15
C PHE A 113 9.62 1.22 -2.09
N ALA A 114 9.44 1.51 -3.39
CA ALA A 114 9.16 0.47 -4.38
C ALA A 114 10.28 -0.58 -4.42
N ASP A 115 11.53 -0.15 -4.33
CA ASP A 115 12.67 -1.07 -4.31
C ASP A 115 12.68 -1.92 -3.04
N CYS A 116 12.34 -1.34 -1.89
CA CYS A 116 12.19 -2.09 -0.66
C CYS A 116 11.10 -3.14 -0.77
N LEU A 117 9.98 -2.77 -1.39
CA LEU A 117 8.83 -3.67 -1.57
C LEU A 117 9.18 -4.82 -2.51
N ILE A 118 9.89 -4.53 -3.61
CA ILE A 118 10.35 -5.55 -4.56
C ILE A 118 11.28 -6.53 -3.87
N GLU A 119 12.27 -6.04 -3.13
CA GLU A 119 13.24 -6.89 -2.45
C GLU A 119 12.57 -7.74 -1.38
N ARG A 120 11.69 -7.17 -0.56
CA ARG A 120 10.98 -7.94 0.46
C ARG A 120 10.02 -8.95 -0.13
N SER A 121 9.39 -8.63 -1.26
CA SER A 121 8.53 -9.58 -1.98
C SER A 121 9.31 -10.77 -2.50
N GLY A 122 10.50 -10.52 -3.07
CA GLY A 122 11.38 -11.61 -3.52
C GLY A 122 11.81 -12.49 -2.36
N LYS A 123 12.17 -11.89 -1.23
CA LYS A 123 12.57 -12.62 -0.03
C LYS A 123 11.43 -13.50 0.49
N ALA A 124 10.21 -12.97 0.52
CA ALA A 124 9.03 -13.72 0.96
C ALA A 124 8.72 -14.90 0.03
N ALA A 125 9.06 -14.78 -1.25
CA ALA A 125 8.91 -15.85 -2.24
C ALA A 125 10.07 -16.85 -2.19
N GLU A 126 10.98 -16.71 -1.23
CA GLU A 126 12.15 -17.55 -1.01
C GLU A 126 13.19 -17.44 -2.13
N CYS A 127 13.24 -16.27 -2.80
CA CYS A 127 14.32 -15.97 -3.73
C CYS A 127 15.62 -15.82 -2.95
N GLN A 128 16.71 -16.32 -3.52
CA GLN A 128 18.02 -16.18 -2.90
C GLN A 128 18.45 -14.71 -2.82
N TYR A 129 18.19 -13.97 -3.90
CA TYR A 129 18.43 -12.53 -3.97
C TYR A 129 17.61 -11.95 -5.12
N THR A 130 17.46 -10.64 -5.11
CA THR A 130 16.86 -9.89 -6.22
C THR A 130 17.99 -9.12 -6.93
N VAL A 131 18.02 -9.19 -8.26
CA VAL A 131 19.06 -8.52 -9.05
C VAL A 131 18.56 -7.17 -9.54
N THR A 132 19.48 -6.22 -9.71
CA THR A 132 19.16 -4.87 -10.16
C THR A 132 20.34 -4.27 -10.91
N PHE A 133 20.06 -3.30 -11.77
CA PHE A 133 21.09 -2.44 -12.35
C PHE A 133 21.27 -1.13 -11.58
N ASP A 134 20.38 -0.86 -10.61
CA ASP A 134 20.36 0.39 -9.86
C ASP A 134 21.29 0.28 -8.64
N GLN A 135 22.29 1.19 -8.57
CA GLN A 135 23.25 1.19 -7.47
C GLN A 135 22.59 1.47 -6.12
N ASN A 136 21.60 2.36 -6.08
CA ASN A 136 20.92 2.68 -4.83
C ASN A 136 20.09 1.49 -4.34
N ALA A 137 19.40 0.80 -5.25
CA ALA A 137 18.64 -0.40 -4.89
C ALA A 137 19.57 -1.48 -4.33
N ALA A 138 20.76 -1.63 -4.89
CA ALA A 138 21.73 -2.61 -4.40
C ALA A 138 22.27 -2.23 -3.03
N SER A 139 22.69 -0.98 -2.85
CA SER A 139 23.33 -0.56 -1.59
C SER A 139 22.35 -0.30 -0.46
N SER A 140 21.13 0.14 -0.76
CA SER A 140 20.17 0.58 0.26
C SER A 140 19.00 -0.35 0.43
N ALA A 141 18.56 -1.05 -0.63
CA ALA A 141 17.44 -2.00 -0.55
C ALA A 141 17.89 -3.45 -0.41
N GLY A 142 19.18 -3.72 -0.48
CA GLY A 142 19.71 -5.07 -0.29
C GLY A 142 19.67 -5.95 -1.53
N MET A 143 19.52 -5.35 -2.71
CA MET A 143 19.55 -6.09 -3.98
C MET A 143 20.99 -6.33 -4.43
N LYS A 144 21.16 -7.26 -5.38
CA LYS A 144 22.46 -7.58 -5.96
C LYS A 144 22.64 -6.85 -7.29
N LEU A 145 23.68 -6.04 -7.35
CA LEU A 145 23.98 -5.25 -8.54
C LEU A 145 24.49 -6.12 -9.67
N LEU A 146 23.87 -5.99 -10.84
CA LEU A 146 24.37 -6.58 -12.08
C LEU A 146 25.31 -5.60 -12.77
N ARG A 147 26.35 -6.17 -13.37
CA ARG A 147 27.37 -5.38 -14.08
C ARG A 147 27.56 -5.87 -15.51
#